data_3d06f3ea1b1912c111bff4466fb07cff
#
_entry.id   3d06f3ea1b1912c111bff4466fb07cff
#
_cell.length_a   1.000
_cell.length_b   1.000
_cell.length_c   1.000
_cell.angle_alpha   90.00
_cell.angle_beta   90.00
_cell.angle_gamma   90.00
#
_symmetry.space_group_name_H-M   'P 1'
#
loop_
_entity.id
_entity.type
_entity.pdbx_description
1 polymer ?
#
loop_
_entity_poly.entity_id
_entity_poly.type
_entity_poly.pdbx_seq_one_letter_code
_entity_poly.pdbx_strand_id
1 'polypeptide(L)'
;MTGARLLSQAIAEGDGISVLAEVVDSAGARTAQEQGAEGLVVRRPTPGLRESTRLPLLAFGGPSLSGDVDALVLDVAEHGDLLREAVDAAQARGLECVIRVRDEDELEEVLEHVDPEILLLSAEDADDGQDHLERLLELLPDIPAGKLAIAE
;
A
#
# COMPACT_ATOMS: atom_id res chain seq x y z
N MET A 1 14.71 13.68 -9.04
CA MET A 1 13.29 13.91 -9.18
C MET A 1 12.51 13.05 -8.23
N THR A 2 11.74 13.70 -7.48
CA THR A 2 11.15 13.17 -6.29
C THR A 2 9.66 12.91 -6.43
N GLY A 3 9.24 12.39 -7.56
CA GLY A 3 7.89 11.86 -7.70
C GLY A 3 7.66 10.63 -6.83
N ALA A 4 8.74 10.03 -6.36
CA ALA A 4 8.73 8.71 -5.77
C ALA A 4 8.16 8.60 -4.34
N ARG A 5 7.72 9.70 -3.73
CA ARG A 5 7.21 9.65 -2.34
C ARG A 5 5.82 10.27 -2.20
N LEU A 6 5.05 10.28 -3.27
CA LEU A 6 3.75 10.92 -3.28
C LEU A 6 2.76 10.27 -2.30
N LEU A 7 2.78 8.94 -2.21
CA LEU A 7 1.87 8.24 -1.31
C LEU A 7 2.25 8.45 0.16
N SER A 8 3.50 8.23 0.50
CA SER A 8 3.96 8.42 1.88
C SER A 8 3.80 9.86 2.34
N GLN A 9 4.05 10.82 1.45
CA GLN A 9 3.86 12.22 1.74
C GLN A 9 2.37 12.54 1.98
N ALA A 10 1.49 12.05 1.13
CA ALA A 10 0.05 12.28 1.28
C ALA A 10 -0.47 11.75 2.61
N ILE A 11 -0.03 10.56 3.02
CA ILE A 11 -0.42 9.97 4.30
C ILE A 11 0.16 10.78 5.48
N ALA A 12 1.42 11.17 5.39
CA ALA A 12 2.10 11.87 6.47
C ALA A 12 1.59 13.30 6.68
N GLU A 13 1.15 13.96 5.62
CA GLU A 13 0.61 15.32 5.67
C GLU A 13 -0.88 15.38 6.02
N GLY A 14 -1.56 14.23 6.08
CA GLY A 14 -2.96 14.16 6.46
C GLY A 14 -3.20 14.53 7.92
N ASP A 15 -4.45 14.92 8.23
CA ASP A 15 -4.87 15.37 9.56
C ASP A 15 -5.14 14.22 10.55
N GLY A 16 -4.33 13.17 10.48
CA GLY A 16 -4.45 12.00 11.35
C GLY A 16 -4.80 10.73 10.60
N ILE A 17 -5.99 10.64 10.04
CA ILE A 17 -6.42 9.47 9.26
C ILE A 17 -6.61 9.87 7.80
N SER A 18 -5.87 9.18 6.93
CA SER A 18 -6.00 9.37 5.47
C SER A 18 -6.87 8.27 4.89
N VAL A 19 -7.70 8.60 3.92
CA VAL A 19 -8.57 7.65 3.25
C VAL A 19 -8.04 7.34 1.86
N LEU A 20 -7.79 6.05 1.60
CA LEU A 20 -7.43 5.56 0.28
C LEU A 20 -8.64 4.82 -0.28
N ALA A 21 -9.08 5.21 -1.47
CA ALA A 21 -10.27 4.62 -2.09
C ALA A 21 -9.90 3.62 -3.18
N GLU A 22 -10.49 2.43 -3.14
CA GLU A 22 -10.35 1.47 -4.24
C GLU A 22 -11.21 1.90 -5.41
N VAL A 23 -10.62 1.96 -6.59
CA VAL A 23 -11.30 2.38 -7.82
C VAL A 23 -11.11 1.36 -8.93
N VAL A 24 -12.09 1.26 -9.82
CA VAL A 24 -12.08 0.31 -10.93
C VAL A 24 -12.07 1.00 -12.29
N ASP A 25 -12.29 2.30 -12.33
CA ASP A 25 -12.31 3.08 -13.58
C ASP A 25 -11.99 4.56 -13.33
N SER A 26 -11.87 5.31 -14.42
CA SER A 26 -11.58 6.75 -14.37
C SER A 26 -12.69 7.56 -13.74
N ALA A 27 -13.93 7.16 -13.91
CA ALA A 27 -15.08 7.85 -13.30
C ALA A 27 -15.05 7.71 -11.78
N GLY A 28 -14.75 6.51 -11.28
CA GLY A 28 -14.57 6.26 -9.85
C GLY A 28 -13.43 7.08 -9.26
N ALA A 29 -12.33 7.21 -10.00
CA ALA A 29 -11.18 8.00 -9.58
C ALA A 29 -11.54 9.48 -9.40
N ARG A 30 -12.27 10.06 -10.33
CA ARG A 30 -12.72 11.45 -10.22
C ARG A 30 -13.65 11.64 -9.04
N THR A 31 -14.60 10.73 -8.87
CA THR A 31 -15.56 10.77 -7.75
C THR A 31 -14.83 10.69 -6.40
N ALA A 32 -13.89 9.77 -6.27
CA ALA A 32 -13.10 9.62 -5.04
C ALA A 32 -12.29 10.89 -4.72
N GLN A 33 -11.68 11.48 -5.74
CA GLN A 33 -10.94 12.73 -5.58
C GLN A 33 -11.84 13.87 -5.14
N GLU A 34 -13.01 14.00 -5.74
CA GLU A 34 -14.01 15.02 -5.38
C GLU A 34 -14.52 14.85 -3.95
N GLN A 35 -14.61 13.61 -3.50
CA GLN A 35 -15.06 13.29 -2.13
C GLN A 35 -13.97 13.39 -1.07
N GLY A 36 -12.74 13.74 -1.46
CA GLY A 36 -11.68 14.00 -0.51
C GLY A 36 -10.76 12.82 -0.20
N ALA A 37 -10.76 11.77 -1.02
CA ALA A 37 -9.78 10.70 -0.87
C ALA A 37 -8.36 11.27 -1.04
N GLU A 38 -7.41 10.73 -0.30
CA GLU A 38 -6.03 11.17 -0.32
C GLU A 38 -5.13 10.31 -1.21
N GLY A 39 -5.61 9.15 -1.61
CA GLY A 39 -4.96 8.25 -2.55
C GLY A 39 -5.95 7.26 -3.12
N LEU A 40 -5.54 6.55 -4.15
CA LEU A 40 -6.38 5.55 -4.81
C LEU A 40 -5.68 4.20 -4.84
N VAL A 41 -6.47 3.15 -4.70
CA VAL A 41 -6.00 1.76 -4.76
C VAL A 41 -6.52 1.12 -6.05
N VAL A 42 -5.64 0.50 -6.82
CA VAL A 42 -5.95 -0.13 -8.09
C VAL A 42 -5.52 -1.59 -8.04
N ARG A 43 -6.46 -2.50 -8.28
CA ARG A 43 -6.18 -3.95 -8.28
C ARG A 43 -6.02 -4.54 -9.67
N ARG A 44 -6.37 -3.80 -10.71
CA ARG A 44 -6.29 -4.24 -12.10
C ARG A 44 -5.77 -3.11 -12.98
N PRO A 45 -5.10 -3.43 -14.09
CA PRO A 45 -4.71 -2.39 -15.04
C PRO A 45 -5.94 -1.59 -15.49
N THR A 46 -5.87 -0.28 -15.33
CA THR A 46 -6.98 0.61 -15.67
C THR A 46 -6.44 1.70 -16.60
N PRO A 47 -6.64 1.56 -17.92
CA PRO A 47 -6.20 2.56 -18.89
C PRO A 47 -6.84 3.93 -18.64
N GLY A 48 -6.04 4.97 -18.77
CA GLY A 48 -6.51 6.35 -18.62
C GLY A 48 -6.70 6.81 -17.17
N LEU A 49 -6.37 5.97 -16.20
CA LEU A 49 -6.55 6.32 -14.79
C LEU A 49 -5.64 7.48 -14.37
N ARG A 50 -4.37 7.44 -14.77
CA ARG A 50 -3.41 8.50 -14.41
C ARG A 50 -3.86 9.88 -14.87
N GLU A 51 -4.44 9.97 -16.07
CA GLU A 51 -4.91 11.22 -16.65
C GLU A 51 -6.16 11.76 -15.97
N SER A 52 -6.90 10.90 -15.26
CA SER A 52 -8.15 11.27 -14.61
C SER A 52 -8.00 11.78 -13.18
N THR A 53 -6.81 11.65 -12.59
CA THR A 53 -6.58 12.05 -11.19
C THR A 53 -5.14 12.51 -10.95
N ARG A 54 -4.98 13.36 -9.94
CA ARG A 54 -3.67 13.78 -9.43
C ARG A 54 -3.27 13.04 -8.16
N LEU A 55 -4.17 12.24 -7.61
CA LEU A 55 -3.92 11.51 -6.38
C LEU A 55 -2.86 10.43 -6.57
N PRO A 56 -2.11 10.09 -5.51
CA PRO A 56 -1.20 8.94 -5.56
C PRO A 56 -1.94 7.65 -5.89
N LEU A 57 -1.35 6.83 -6.75
CA LEU A 57 -1.91 5.55 -7.17
C LEU A 57 -1.12 4.41 -6.57
N LEU A 58 -1.77 3.59 -5.75
CA LEU A 58 -1.21 2.39 -5.13
C LEU A 58 -1.76 1.17 -5.87
N ALA A 59 -0.89 0.37 -6.47
CA ALA A 59 -1.29 -0.80 -7.25
C ALA A 59 -1.01 -2.09 -6.49
N PHE A 60 -1.99 -2.99 -6.46
CA PHE A 60 -1.80 -4.39 -6.11
C PHE A 60 -1.45 -5.18 -7.37
N GLY A 61 -0.77 -6.32 -7.22
CA GLY A 61 -0.50 -7.22 -8.34
C GLY A 61 0.91 -7.18 -8.89
N GLY A 62 1.81 -6.49 -8.23
CA GLY A 62 3.23 -6.54 -8.55
C GLY A 62 3.65 -5.82 -9.84
N PRO A 63 4.86 -6.11 -10.33
CA PRO A 63 5.47 -5.35 -11.43
C PRO A 63 4.73 -5.43 -12.77
N SER A 64 3.87 -6.42 -12.95
CA SER A 64 3.11 -6.58 -14.19
C SER A 64 2.01 -5.53 -14.34
N LEU A 65 1.64 -4.84 -13.28
CA LEU A 65 0.77 -3.68 -13.32
C LEU A 65 1.54 -2.41 -13.65
N SER A 66 2.59 -2.55 -14.44
CA SER A 66 3.40 -1.44 -14.84
C SER A 66 2.59 -0.43 -15.65
N GLY A 67 2.20 0.58 -15.05
CA GLY A 67 1.60 1.74 -15.65
C GLY A 67 2.09 2.92 -14.88
N ASP A 68 1.40 4.00 -15.01
CA ASP A 68 1.71 5.23 -14.32
C ASP A 68 1.17 5.18 -12.89
N VAL A 69 1.74 4.31 -12.05
CA VAL A 69 1.42 4.26 -10.63
C VAL A 69 2.56 4.80 -9.79
N ASP A 70 2.26 5.21 -8.56
CA ASP A 70 3.24 5.82 -7.66
C ASP A 70 3.82 4.83 -6.67
N ALA A 71 3.07 3.78 -6.35
CA ALA A 71 3.47 2.78 -5.36
C ALA A 71 2.94 1.39 -5.72
N LEU A 72 3.65 0.36 -5.26
CA LEU A 72 3.24 -1.03 -5.41
C LEU A 72 3.07 -1.69 -4.05
N VAL A 73 2.04 -2.53 -3.93
CA VAL A 73 1.90 -3.44 -2.79
C VAL A 73 2.65 -4.73 -3.10
N LEU A 74 3.56 -5.10 -2.22
CA LEU A 74 4.30 -6.35 -2.28
C LEU A 74 3.89 -7.22 -1.09
N ASP A 75 3.45 -8.43 -1.37
CA ASP A 75 2.97 -9.35 -0.35
C ASP A 75 4.11 -10.27 0.09
N VAL A 76 4.43 -10.28 1.38
CA VAL A 76 5.51 -11.10 1.91
C VAL A 76 5.25 -12.60 1.67
N ALA A 77 3.98 -13.02 1.75
CA ALA A 77 3.61 -14.40 1.50
C ALA A 77 3.86 -14.85 0.06
N GLU A 78 3.76 -13.92 -0.90
CA GLU A 78 4.00 -14.23 -2.32
C GLU A 78 5.48 -14.20 -2.68
N HIS A 79 6.27 -13.34 -2.04
CA HIS A 79 7.65 -13.10 -2.41
C HIS A 79 8.66 -13.90 -1.57
N GLY A 80 8.34 -14.18 -0.31
CA GLY A 80 9.23 -14.92 0.58
C GLY A 80 10.65 -14.32 0.61
N ASP A 81 11.64 -15.16 0.36
CA ASP A 81 13.06 -14.76 0.34
C ASP A 81 13.41 -13.78 -0.77
N LEU A 82 12.53 -13.61 -1.76
CA LEU A 82 12.73 -12.70 -2.90
C LEU A 82 12.16 -11.31 -2.63
N LEU A 83 11.63 -11.06 -1.45
CA LEU A 83 11.02 -9.77 -1.11
C LEU A 83 11.97 -8.60 -1.29
N ARG A 84 13.21 -8.75 -0.83
CA ARG A 84 14.21 -7.69 -0.96
C ARG A 84 14.52 -7.38 -2.42
N GLU A 85 14.63 -8.39 -3.25
CA GLU A 85 14.84 -8.20 -4.70
C GLU A 85 13.67 -7.47 -5.33
N ALA A 86 12.45 -7.82 -4.94
CA ALA A 86 11.24 -7.16 -5.43
C ALA A 86 11.19 -5.68 -5.01
N VAL A 87 11.55 -5.39 -3.77
CA VAL A 87 11.63 -4.00 -3.26
C VAL A 87 12.68 -3.21 -4.05
N ASP A 88 13.88 -3.75 -4.23
CA ASP A 88 14.95 -3.09 -4.95
C ASP A 88 14.55 -2.82 -6.41
N ALA A 89 13.89 -3.77 -7.05
CA ALA A 89 13.43 -3.62 -8.44
C ALA A 89 12.37 -2.52 -8.56
N ALA A 90 11.43 -2.43 -7.62
CA ALA A 90 10.41 -1.39 -7.61
C ALA A 90 11.02 -0.02 -7.36
N GLN A 91 11.94 0.08 -6.41
CA GLN A 91 12.63 1.35 -6.11
C GLN A 91 13.48 1.83 -7.27
N ALA A 92 14.11 0.91 -8.01
CA ALA A 92 14.88 1.25 -9.22
C ALA A 92 13.98 1.86 -10.30
N ARG A 93 12.69 1.58 -10.29
CA ARG A 93 11.70 2.16 -11.20
C ARG A 93 11.06 3.44 -10.64
N GLY A 94 11.51 3.92 -9.49
CA GLY A 94 10.98 5.12 -8.85
C GLY A 94 9.64 4.92 -8.15
N LEU A 95 9.29 3.66 -7.81
CA LEU A 95 8.05 3.34 -7.14
C LEU A 95 8.26 3.19 -5.63
N GLU A 96 7.30 3.66 -4.84
CA GLU A 96 7.27 3.36 -3.41
C GLU A 96 6.80 1.92 -3.21
N CYS A 97 7.30 1.28 -2.15
CA CYS A 97 6.89 -0.07 -1.81
C CYS A 97 6.06 -0.05 -0.54
N VAL A 98 4.89 -0.69 -0.61
CA VAL A 98 4.00 -0.92 0.52
C VAL A 98 4.01 -2.43 0.76
N ILE A 99 4.44 -2.86 1.94
CA ILE A 99 4.56 -4.28 2.24
C ILE A 99 3.33 -4.74 3.00
N ARG A 100 2.63 -5.73 2.44
CA ARG A 100 1.43 -6.31 3.03
C ARG A 100 1.79 -7.40 4.01
N VAL A 101 1.28 -7.29 5.24
CA VAL A 101 1.47 -8.29 6.30
C VAL A 101 0.12 -8.65 6.92
N ARG A 102 -0.04 -9.89 7.34
CA ARG A 102 -1.28 -10.42 7.91
C ARG A 102 -1.16 -10.75 9.38
N ASP A 103 0.04 -11.01 9.87
CA ASP A 103 0.28 -11.41 11.25
C ASP A 103 1.66 -10.95 11.74
N GLU A 104 1.92 -11.21 13.00
CA GLU A 104 3.18 -10.83 13.64
C GLU A 104 4.39 -11.53 13.02
N ASP A 105 4.24 -12.79 12.63
CA ASP A 105 5.32 -13.56 12.02
C ASP A 105 5.75 -12.97 10.68
N GLU A 106 4.76 -12.59 9.84
CA GLU A 106 5.04 -11.92 8.58
C GLU A 106 5.68 -10.55 8.79
N LEU A 107 5.21 -9.80 9.78
CA LEU A 107 5.77 -8.50 10.11
C LEU A 107 7.24 -8.62 10.54
N GLU A 108 7.55 -9.57 11.41
CA GLU A 108 8.92 -9.82 11.87
C GLU A 108 9.82 -10.22 10.70
N GLU A 109 9.34 -11.11 9.83
CA GLU A 109 10.07 -11.52 8.63
C GLU A 109 10.39 -10.34 7.73
N VAL A 110 9.42 -9.46 7.49
CA VAL A 110 9.62 -8.26 6.69
C VAL A 110 10.70 -7.36 7.28
N LEU A 111 10.62 -7.09 8.58
CA LEU A 111 11.55 -6.19 9.26
C LEU A 111 12.98 -6.74 9.34
N GLU A 112 13.15 -8.05 9.27
CA GLU A 112 14.47 -8.67 9.20
C GLU A 112 15.14 -8.52 7.83
N HIS A 113 14.35 -8.47 6.77
CA HIS A 113 14.86 -8.49 5.39
C HIS A 113 14.87 -7.12 4.71
N VAL A 114 13.92 -6.26 5.05
CA VAL A 114 13.76 -4.94 4.43
C VAL A 114 13.41 -3.90 5.49
N ASP A 115 13.53 -2.64 5.10
CA ASP A 115 13.14 -1.51 5.95
C ASP A 115 12.07 -0.69 5.23
N PRO A 116 10.81 -1.17 5.21
CA PRO A 116 9.74 -0.48 4.50
C PRO A 116 9.33 0.80 5.24
N GLU A 117 9.00 1.84 4.50
CA GLU A 117 8.44 3.05 5.07
C GLU A 117 6.94 2.90 5.36
N ILE A 118 6.25 2.11 4.53
CA ILE A 118 4.81 1.91 4.63
C ILE A 118 4.50 0.41 4.73
N LEU A 119 3.67 0.05 5.71
CA LEU A 119 3.17 -1.31 5.89
C LEU A 119 1.65 -1.31 5.66
N LEU A 120 1.15 -2.33 4.98
CA LEU A 120 -0.29 -2.54 4.81
C LEU A 120 -0.70 -3.72 5.68
N LEU A 121 -1.55 -3.45 6.64
CA LEU A 121 -2.05 -4.45 7.57
C LEU A 121 -3.34 -5.06 7.03
N SER A 122 -3.33 -6.36 6.79
CA SER A 122 -4.47 -7.08 6.24
C SER A 122 -5.01 -8.07 7.27
N ALA A 123 -6.32 -8.12 7.40
CA ALA A 123 -7.01 -9.10 8.23
C ALA A 123 -7.70 -10.19 7.39
N GLU A 124 -7.32 -10.31 6.11
CA GLU A 124 -7.97 -11.23 5.17
C GLU A 124 -7.98 -12.68 5.66
N ASP A 125 -6.91 -13.11 6.32
CA ASP A 125 -6.78 -14.48 6.84
C ASP A 125 -7.13 -14.58 8.33
N ALA A 126 -7.87 -13.62 8.88
CA ALA A 126 -8.31 -13.70 10.27
C ALA A 126 -9.22 -14.93 10.46
N ASP A 127 -9.02 -15.64 11.57
CA ASP A 127 -9.81 -16.83 11.90
C ASP A 127 -11.31 -16.51 12.02
N ASP A 128 -12.14 -17.48 11.65
CA ASP A 128 -13.59 -17.39 11.81
C ASP A 128 -13.94 -17.05 13.26
N GLY A 129 -14.57 -15.89 13.47
CA GLY A 129 -14.95 -15.41 14.79
C GLY A 129 -14.04 -14.33 15.37
N GLN A 130 -12.90 -14.05 14.72
CA GLN A 130 -12.07 -12.92 15.07
C GLN A 130 -12.50 -11.71 14.23
N ASP A 131 -12.76 -10.58 14.87
CA ASP A 131 -13.08 -9.34 14.18
C ASP A 131 -11.84 -8.84 13.43
N HIS A 132 -12.02 -8.45 12.17
CA HIS A 132 -10.94 -7.86 11.36
C HIS A 132 -10.29 -6.65 12.05
N LEU A 133 -11.09 -5.83 12.68
CA LEU A 133 -10.59 -4.69 13.43
C LEU A 133 -9.72 -5.10 14.61
N GLU A 134 -10.14 -6.11 15.37
CA GLU A 134 -9.34 -6.67 16.47
C GLU A 134 -7.96 -7.14 15.97
N ARG A 135 -7.95 -7.85 14.84
CA ARG A 135 -6.72 -8.35 14.26
C ARG A 135 -5.77 -7.20 13.90
N LEU A 136 -6.30 -6.15 13.29
CA LEU A 136 -5.51 -4.97 12.94
C LEU A 136 -4.97 -4.26 14.17
N LEU A 137 -5.79 -4.16 15.22
CA LEU A 137 -5.39 -3.53 16.48
C LEU A 137 -4.30 -4.31 17.21
N GLU A 138 -4.27 -5.62 17.06
CA GLU A 138 -3.19 -6.46 17.60
C GLU A 138 -1.85 -6.22 16.93
N LEU A 139 -1.87 -5.93 15.63
CA LEU A 139 -0.64 -5.69 14.85
C LEU A 139 -0.07 -4.28 15.04
N LEU A 140 -0.90 -3.29 15.27
CA LEU A 140 -0.47 -1.90 15.35
C LEU A 140 0.66 -1.63 16.36
N PRO A 141 0.62 -2.19 17.59
CA PRO A 141 1.69 -1.93 18.55
C PRO A 141 3.07 -2.44 18.13
N ASP A 142 3.11 -3.41 17.22
CA ASP A 142 4.35 -4.03 16.76
C ASP A 142 4.98 -3.26 15.59
N ILE A 143 4.28 -2.26 15.05
CA ILE A 143 4.81 -1.40 13.99
C ILE A 143 5.83 -0.44 14.58
N PRO A 144 7.08 -0.44 14.08
CA PRO A 144 8.10 0.47 14.59
C PRO A 144 7.70 1.94 14.43
N ALA A 145 8.11 2.76 15.39
CA ALA A 145 7.89 4.21 15.33
C ALA A 145 8.53 4.81 14.08
N GLY A 146 7.85 5.75 13.46
CA GLY A 146 8.32 6.41 12.25
C GLY A 146 7.88 5.75 10.96
N LYS A 147 7.22 4.59 11.02
CA LYS A 147 6.64 3.94 9.85
C LYS A 147 5.16 4.29 9.72
N LEU A 148 4.69 4.29 8.48
CA LEU A 148 3.28 4.52 8.15
C LEU A 148 2.54 3.20 8.05
N ALA A 149 1.30 3.15 8.49
CA ALA A 149 0.47 1.96 8.43
C ALA A 149 -0.83 2.25 7.66
N ILE A 150 -1.16 1.36 6.74
CA ILE A 150 -2.43 1.36 6.02
C ILE A 150 -3.22 0.14 6.51
N ALA A 151 -4.48 0.32 6.86
CA ALA A 151 -5.38 -0.77 7.24
C ALA A 151 -6.28 -1.14 6.07
N GLU A 152 -6.33 -2.45 5.75
CA GLU A 152 -7.16 -3.00 4.68
C GLU A 152 -8.46 -3.59 5.24
#